data_9451d70f14ebd85e72930f34f02876bb
#
_entry.id   9451d70f14ebd85e72930f34f02876bb
#
_cell.length_a   1.000
_cell.length_b   1.000
_cell.length_c   1.000
_cell.angle_alpha   90.00
_cell.angle_beta   90.00
_cell.angle_gamma   90.00
#
_symmetry.space_group_name_H-M   'P 1'
#
loop_
_entity.id
_entity.type
_entity.pdbx_description
1 polymer ?
#
loop_
_entity_poly.entity_id
_entity_poly.type
_entity_poly.pdbx_seq_one_letter_code
_entity_poly.pdbx_strand_id
1 'polypeptide(L)'
;HRVDRRQRQMCIRDSPYIREEAAFRETLRQAVKAVEETDALVTIGIKPTFPSTGYGYIRSVEAVGKPYRRVEEFVEKPDEETAAAYLQTGCYAWNSGMFIWKASTILSYFKKLLPYIYECLMQLAESFGTPGEEEALWDIYPRIPKISVDYGIMERADHVLMLTGDFGWSDVGGWDAFDALKDRDENQNITVGKTLLLDSRNCTAYSVDKLIAAVGVTDLIIVQAGEAVLVCPQSEAQRVKEIVETLSDKGENSYL
;
A
#
# COMPACT_ATOMS: atom_id res chain seq x y z
N HIS A 1 -11.07 -12.95 10.95
CA HIS A 1 -11.44 -13.02 9.55
C HIS A 1 -11.14 -14.43 9.05
N ARG A 2 -12.18 -15.17 8.68
CA ARG A 2 -12.04 -16.38 7.90
C ARG A 2 -11.54 -15.92 6.53
N VAL A 3 -10.25 -16.09 6.25
CA VAL A 3 -9.75 -15.94 4.89
C VAL A 3 -10.43 -17.05 4.10
N ASP A 4 -11.52 -16.70 3.44
CA ASP A 4 -12.14 -17.59 2.47
C ASP A 4 -11.08 -17.80 1.39
N ARG A 5 -10.69 -19.05 1.14
CA ARG A 5 -9.75 -19.43 0.09
C ARG A 5 -10.20 -18.97 -1.31
N ARG A 6 -11.41 -18.42 -1.42
CA ARG A 6 -12.03 -17.83 -2.60
C ARG A 6 -11.53 -16.41 -2.89
N GLN A 7 -11.02 -15.69 -1.88
CA GLN A 7 -10.45 -14.35 -2.08
C GLN A 7 -8.97 -14.46 -2.41
N ARG A 8 -8.66 -14.70 -3.66
CA ARG A 8 -7.33 -14.47 -4.20
C ARG A 8 -7.23 -13.00 -4.59
N GLN A 9 -7.26 -12.12 -3.60
CA GLN A 9 -7.03 -10.71 -3.84
C GLN A 9 -5.56 -10.46 -4.08
N MET A 10 -5.24 -9.90 -5.22
CA MET A 10 -3.85 -9.67 -5.61
C MET A 10 -3.28 -8.38 -5.03
N CYS A 11 -4.09 -7.42 -4.62
CA CYS A 11 -3.68 -6.20 -3.93
C CYS A 11 -4.86 -5.66 -3.14
N ILE A 12 -5.06 -6.12 -1.90
CA ILE A 12 -5.89 -5.39 -0.96
C ILE A 12 -4.97 -4.44 -0.21
N ARG A 13 -5.09 -3.16 -0.50
CA ARG A 13 -4.69 -2.12 0.43
C ARG A 13 -5.89 -1.83 1.32
N ASP A 14 -6.21 -2.77 2.20
CA ASP A 14 -7.39 -2.74 3.03
C ASP A 14 -7.20 -1.98 4.36
N SER A 15 -5.98 -1.52 4.64
CA SER A 15 -5.63 -0.99 5.95
C SER A 15 -4.74 0.26 5.92
N PRO A 16 -4.87 1.23 5.00
CA PRO A 16 -4.15 2.47 5.15
C PRO A 16 -4.66 3.23 6.38
N TYR A 17 -3.74 3.73 7.17
CA TYR A 17 -4.06 4.67 8.23
C TYR A 17 -4.22 6.08 7.67
N ILE A 18 -5.28 6.77 8.07
CA ILE A 18 -5.59 8.15 7.71
C ILE A 18 -5.77 8.95 9.00
N ARG A 19 -4.92 9.95 9.24
CA ARG A 19 -5.01 10.78 10.45
C ARG A 19 -6.12 11.83 10.32
N GLU A 20 -6.18 12.52 9.19
CA GLU A 20 -7.07 13.66 8.94
C GLU A 20 -8.23 13.27 8.03
N GLU A 21 -9.27 12.63 8.59
CA GLU A 21 -10.42 12.14 7.81
C GLU A 21 -11.11 13.23 6.98
N ALA A 22 -11.23 14.45 7.51
CA ALA A 22 -11.90 15.55 6.79
C ALA A 22 -11.14 15.94 5.52
N ALA A 23 -9.80 16.05 5.61
CA ALA A 23 -8.94 16.34 4.46
C ALA A 23 -8.98 15.19 3.44
N PHE A 24 -8.97 13.94 3.91
CA PHE A 24 -9.11 12.77 3.05
C PHE A 24 -10.43 12.77 2.27
N ARG A 25 -11.56 13.00 2.96
CA ARG A 25 -12.89 13.07 2.32
C ARG A 25 -12.96 14.18 1.27
N GLU A 26 -12.32 15.33 1.52
CA GLU A 26 -12.28 16.42 0.55
C GLU A 26 -11.42 16.05 -0.67
N THR A 27 -10.26 15.42 -0.46
CA THR A 27 -9.43 14.90 -1.56
C THR A 27 -10.20 13.90 -2.42
N LEU A 28 -10.96 12.99 -1.80
CA LEU A 28 -11.82 12.06 -2.55
C LEU A 28 -12.91 12.77 -3.36
N ARG A 29 -13.57 13.80 -2.81
CA ARG A 29 -14.57 14.57 -3.59
C ARG A 29 -13.95 15.24 -4.79
N GLN A 30 -12.75 15.83 -4.63
CA GLN A 30 -12.02 16.43 -5.74
C GLN A 30 -11.59 15.39 -6.78
N ALA A 31 -11.20 14.19 -6.35
CA ALA A 31 -10.87 13.09 -7.25
C ALA A 31 -12.09 12.65 -8.07
N VAL A 32 -13.25 12.46 -7.43
CA VAL A 32 -14.49 12.12 -8.12
C VAL A 32 -14.86 13.21 -9.16
N LYS A 33 -14.78 14.47 -8.75
CA LYS A 33 -15.04 15.60 -9.67
C LYS A 33 -14.10 15.60 -10.87
N ALA A 34 -12.80 15.36 -10.65
CA ALA A 34 -11.82 15.25 -11.73
C ALA A 34 -12.16 14.11 -12.70
N VAL A 35 -12.56 12.94 -12.18
CA VAL A 35 -13.02 11.80 -12.99
C VAL A 35 -14.28 12.14 -13.81
N GLU A 36 -15.24 12.85 -13.21
CA GLU A 36 -16.47 13.26 -13.90
C GLU A 36 -16.21 14.24 -15.03
N GLU A 37 -15.27 15.19 -14.83
CA GLU A 37 -14.93 16.23 -15.81
C GLU A 37 -14.02 15.73 -16.95
N THR A 38 -13.20 14.70 -16.73
CA THR A 38 -12.10 14.37 -17.65
C THR A 38 -12.11 12.95 -18.18
N ASP A 39 -12.91 12.05 -17.61
CA ASP A 39 -12.86 10.59 -17.87
C ASP A 39 -11.47 9.95 -17.66
N ALA A 40 -10.58 10.61 -16.90
CA ALA A 40 -9.24 10.11 -16.59
C ALA A 40 -9.26 8.98 -15.54
N LEU A 41 -8.16 8.23 -15.47
CA LEU A 41 -7.80 7.47 -14.28
C LEU A 41 -7.20 8.45 -13.28
N VAL A 42 -7.68 8.43 -12.03
CA VAL A 42 -7.18 9.33 -10.98
C VAL A 42 -6.53 8.53 -9.89
N THR A 43 -5.37 8.98 -9.42
CA THR A 43 -4.69 8.45 -8.24
C THR A 43 -4.45 9.55 -7.20
N ILE A 44 -4.20 9.15 -5.95
CA ILE A 44 -3.82 10.06 -4.88
C ILE A 44 -2.34 9.89 -4.60
N GLY A 45 -1.57 10.97 -4.78
CA GLY A 45 -0.14 11.03 -4.50
C GLY A 45 0.13 11.61 -3.12
N ILE A 46 1.02 10.99 -2.37
CA ILE A 46 1.44 11.43 -1.03
C ILE A 46 2.85 12.01 -1.11
N LYS A 47 3.11 13.11 -0.40
CA LYS A 47 4.44 13.72 -0.38
C LYS A 47 5.45 12.77 0.27
N PRO A 48 6.54 12.39 -0.42
CA PRO A 48 7.58 11.54 0.15
C PRO A 48 8.31 12.24 1.29
N THR A 49 8.58 11.51 2.37
CA THR A 49 9.37 11.97 3.52
C THR A 49 10.68 11.21 3.69
N PHE A 50 10.82 10.05 3.05
CA PHE A 50 12.03 9.22 3.03
C PHE A 50 12.09 8.41 1.71
N PRO A 51 13.26 7.85 1.33
CA PRO A 51 13.41 7.07 0.09
C PRO A 51 12.89 5.64 0.25
N SER A 52 11.56 5.46 0.21
CA SER A 52 10.94 4.14 0.33
C SER A 52 11.14 3.31 -0.93
N THR A 53 11.59 2.08 -0.79
CA THR A 53 11.60 1.05 -1.85
C THR A 53 10.32 0.21 -1.86
N GLY A 54 9.45 0.39 -0.87
CA GLY A 54 8.18 -0.31 -0.74
C GLY A 54 7.02 0.34 -1.49
N TYR A 55 7.18 1.60 -1.94
CA TYR A 55 6.14 2.38 -2.59
C TYR A 55 6.41 2.62 -4.07
N GLY A 56 5.34 2.80 -4.84
CA GLY A 56 5.41 3.38 -6.16
C GLY A 56 5.62 4.89 -6.11
N TYR A 57 6.23 5.45 -7.14
CA TYR A 57 6.50 6.88 -7.29
C TYR A 57 5.81 7.43 -8.53
N ILE A 58 5.26 8.64 -8.40
CA ILE A 58 4.50 9.31 -9.45
C ILE A 58 5.13 10.67 -9.72
N ARG A 59 5.67 10.87 -10.92
CA ARG A 59 6.06 12.20 -11.40
C ARG A 59 4.86 12.87 -12.08
N SER A 60 4.59 14.11 -11.70
CA SER A 60 3.45 14.85 -12.21
C SER A 60 3.77 16.33 -12.45
N VAL A 61 3.05 16.93 -13.40
CA VAL A 61 3.11 18.35 -13.72
C VAL A 61 1.80 19.04 -13.40
N GLU A 62 1.86 20.30 -13.02
CA GLU A 62 0.68 21.08 -12.68
C GLU A 62 -0.24 21.26 -13.89
N ALA A 63 -1.55 21.08 -13.66
CA ALA A 63 -2.59 21.50 -14.58
C ALA A 63 -3.08 22.87 -14.12
N VAL A 64 -2.73 23.91 -14.86
CA VAL A 64 -2.99 25.31 -14.49
C VAL A 64 -4.46 25.54 -14.14
N GLY A 65 -4.72 26.07 -12.93
CA GLY A 65 -6.07 26.37 -12.44
C GLY A 65 -6.91 25.15 -12.06
N LYS A 66 -6.30 23.98 -11.93
CA LYS A 66 -6.97 22.73 -11.51
C LYS A 66 -6.40 22.21 -10.20
N PRO A 67 -7.20 21.52 -9.38
CA PRO A 67 -6.72 20.89 -8.14
C PRO A 67 -5.93 19.59 -8.37
N TYR A 68 -5.89 19.12 -9.60
CA TYR A 68 -5.18 17.90 -9.99
C TYR A 68 -3.96 18.22 -10.85
N ARG A 69 -3.05 17.27 -10.93
CA ARG A 69 -1.82 17.29 -11.72
C ARG A 69 -1.89 16.21 -12.81
N ARG A 70 -1.23 16.41 -13.93
CA ARG A 70 -1.10 15.38 -14.96
C ARG A 70 0.07 14.48 -14.63
N VAL A 71 -0.15 13.17 -14.61
CA VAL A 71 0.91 12.18 -14.41
C VAL A 71 1.74 12.06 -15.71
N GLU A 72 3.06 12.10 -15.57
CA GLU A 72 4.01 11.91 -16.66
C GLU A 72 4.74 10.59 -16.56
N GLU A 73 4.95 10.11 -15.34
CA GLU A 73 5.67 8.87 -15.08
C GLU A 73 5.12 8.19 -13.84
N PHE A 74 5.03 6.89 -13.91
CA PHE A 74 4.62 6.04 -12.79
C PHE A 74 5.64 4.90 -12.70
N VAL A 75 6.31 4.76 -11.54
CA VAL A 75 7.36 3.75 -11.32
C VAL A 75 7.03 3.00 -10.05
N GLU A 76 6.78 1.72 -10.15
CA GLU A 76 6.45 0.88 -8.99
C GLU A 76 7.74 0.33 -8.35
N LYS A 77 7.92 0.60 -7.06
CA LYS A 77 8.98 0.05 -6.20
C LYS A 77 10.39 0.16 -6.80
N PRO A 78 10.92 1.37 -6.96
CA PRO A 78 12.28 1.58 -7.45
C PRO A 78 13.32 1.04 -6.45
N ASP A 79 14.57 0.90 -6.90
CA ASP A 79 15.68 0.64 -6.00
C ASP A 79 15.98 1.86 -5.09
N GLU A 80 16.83 1.65 -4.08
CA GLU A 80 17.12 2.66 -3.06
C GLU A 80 17.80 3.91 -3.64
N GLU A 81 18.73 3.74 -4.60
CA GLU A 81 19.41 4.85 -5.26
C GLU A 81 18.43 5.72 -6.05
N THR A 82 17.57 5.08 -6.81
CA THR A 82 16.50 5.74 -7.57
C THR A 82 15.50 6.44 -6.65
N ALA A 83 15.07 5.79 -5.57
CA ALA A 83 14.16 6.37 -4.59
C ALA A 83 14.76 7.61 -3.91
N ALA A 84 16.06 7.57 -3.56
CA ALA A 84 16.78 8.70 -2.99
C ALA A 84 16.89 9.86 -4.00
N ALA A 85 17.17 9.57 -5.26
CA ALA A 85 17.19 10.56 -6.32
C ALA A 85 15.82 11.23 -6.51
N TYR A 86 14.72 10.47 -6.52
CA TYR A 86 13.35 11.00 -6.61
C TYR A 86 13.00 11.95 -5.47
N LEU A 87 13.39 11.58 -4.24
CA LEU A 87 13.18 12.43 -3.06
C LEU A 87 13.89 13.78 -3.19
N GLN A 88 15.15 13.79 -3.69
CA GLN A 88 15.93 15.00 -3.86
C GLN A 88 15.34 15.96 -4.91
N THR A 89 14.71 15.44 -5.95
CA THR A 89 14.10 16.29 -6.99
C THR A 89 12.88 17.06 -6.50
N GLY A 90 12.17 16.56 -5.49
CA GLY A 90 10.91 17.12 -5.00
C GLY A 90 9.75 17.06 -6.00
N CYS A 91 9.91 16.39 -7.15
CA CYS A 91 8.91 16.32 -8.23
C CYS A 91 8.06 15.05 -8.19
N TYR A 92 8.41 14.12 -7.30
CA TYR A 92 7.72 12.85 -7.17
C TYR A 92 6.81 12.81 -5.93
N ALA A 93 5.71 12.09 -6.05
CA ALA A 93 4.83 11.70 -4.95
C ALA A 93 4.82 10.18 -4.81
N TRP A 94 4.59 9.65 -3.59
CA TRP A 94 4.29 8.23 -3.42
C TRP A 94 2.93 7.89 -3.98
N ASN A 95 2.80 6.75 -4.63
CA ASN A 95 1.54 6.16 -4.99
C ASN A 95 0.85 5.59 -3.74
N SER A 96 -0.25 6.19 -3.31
CA SER A 96 -1.02 5.66 -2.17
C SER A 96 -1.75 4.34 -2.48
N GLY A 97 -1.83 3.96 -3.77
CA GLY A 97 -2.63 2.83 -4.23
C GLY A 97 -4.14 3.05 -4.19
N MET A 98 -4.57 4.31 -4.00
CA MET A 98 -5.97 4.69 -4.08
C MET A 98 -6.27 5.21 -5.48
N PHE A 99 -7.14 4.50 -6.19
CA PHE A 99 -7.51 4.80 -7.56
C PHE A 99 -8.99 5.11 -7.66
N ILE A 100 -9.33 6.13 -8.42
CA ILE A 100 -10.69 6.58 -8.66
C ILE A 100 -10.91 6.70 -10.16
N TRP A 101 -11.95 6.06 -10.68
CA TRP A 101 -12.31 6.07 -12.11
C TRP A 101 -13.76 5.73 -12.36
N LYS A 102 -14.25 5.98 -13.57
CA LYS A 102 -15.51 5.42 -14.05
C LYS A 102 -15.30 3.95 -14.44
N ALA A 103 -16.28 3.10 -14.15
CA ALA A 103 -16.23 1.69 -14.55
C ALA A 103 -16.01 1.53 -16.07
N SER A 104 -16.65 2.37 -16.88
CA SER A 104 -16.47 2.38 -18.34
C SER A 104 -15.05 2.71 -18.76
N THR A 105 -14.41 3.67 -18.07
CA THR A 105 -13.03 4.11 -18.36
C THR A 105 -12.05 2.99 -18.08
N ILE A 106 -12.07 2.40 -16.87
CA ILE A 106 -11.15 1.32 -16.54
C ILE A 106 -11.36 0.08 -17.42
N LEU A 107 -12.61 -0.27 -17.77
CA LEU A 107 -12.88 -1.38 -18.69
C LEU A 107 -12.33 -1.11 -20.10
N SER A 108 -12.34 0.16 -20.56
CA SER A 108 -11.71 0.51 -21.83
C SER A 108 -10.20 0.31 -21.81
N TYR A 109 -9.53 0.62 -20.69
CA TYR A 109 -8.11 0.37 -20.50
C TYR A 109 -7.79 -1.13 -20.38
N PHE A 110 -8.61 -1.93 -19.71
CA PHE A 110 -8.48 -3.40 -19.75
C PHE A 110 -8.54 -3.92 -21.19
N LYS A 111 -9.53 -3.47 -21.95
CA LYS A 111 -9.65 -3.86 -23.37
C LYS A 111 -8.45 -3.46 -24.21
N LYS A 112 -7.90 -2.26 -24.00
CA LYS A 112 -6.75 -1.70 -24.73
C LYS A 112 -5.42 -2.35 -24.35
N LEU A 113 -5.16 -2.51 -23.06
CA LEU A 113 -3.85 -2.86 -22.52
C LEU A 113 -3.72 -4.34 -22.10
N LEU A 114 -4.83 -4.96 -21.72
CA LEU A 114 -4.92 -6.31 -21.18
C LEU A 114 -6.09 -7.09 -21.82
N PRO A 115 -6.11 -7.24 -23.17
CA PRO A 115 -7.28 -7.76 -23.89
C PRO A 115 -7.71 -9.15 -23.43
N TYR A 116 -6.77 -10.04 -23.13
CA TYR A 116 -7.08 -11.36 -22.61
C TYR A 116 -7.79 -11.32 -21.25
N ILE A 117 -7.33 -10.45 -20.34
CA ILE A 117 -8.01 -10.26 -19.05
C ILE A 117 -9.40 -9.67 -19.25
N TYR A 118 -9.53 -8.72 -20.18
CA TYR A 118 -10.85 -8.15 -20.52
C TYR A 118 -11.82 -9.22 -21.02
N GLU A 119 -11.39 -10.12 -21.89
CA GLU A 119 -12.21 -11.25 -22.38
C GLU A 119 -12.65 -12.17 -21.23
N CYS A 120 -11.73 -12.53 -20.32
CA CYS A 120 -12.05 -13.29 -19.13
C CYS A 120 -13.08 -12.59 -18.23
N LEU A 121 -12.93 -11.27 -18.04
CA LEU A 121 -13.88 -10.48 -17.26
C LEU A 121 -15.27 -10.42 -17.91
N MET A 122 -15.34 -10.33 -19.25
CA MET A 122 -16.63 -10.34 -19.96
C MET A 122 -17.33 -11.71 -19.87
N GLN A 123 -16.58 -12.81 -19.98
CA GLN A 123 -17.12 -14.15 -19.76
C GLN A 123 -17.65 -14.33 -18.32
N LEU A 124 -16.92 -13.83 -17.33
CA LEU A 124 -17.41 -13.83 -15.94
C LEU A 124 -18.67 -12.99 -15.77
N ALA A 125 -18.73 -11.83 -16.42
CA ALA A 125 -19.88 -10.93 -16.32
C ALA A 125 -21.17 -11.60 -16.84
N GLU A 126 -21.11 -12.46 -17.83
CA GLU A 126 -22.27 -13.22 -18.35
C GLU A 126 -22.84 -14.21 -17.32
N SER A 127 -22.01 -14.68 -16.38
CA SER A 127 -22.44 -15.62 -15.34
C SER A 127 -22.97 -14.94 -14.07
N PHE A 128 -22.76 -13.64 -13.89
CA PHE A 128 -23.15 -12.94 -12.65
C PHE A 128 -24.67 -13.00 -12.39
N GLY A 129 -25.02 -13.35 -11.15
CA GLY A 129 -26.40 -13.51 -10.73
C GLY A 129 -27.09 -14.79 -11.25
N THR A 130 -26.37 -15.68 -11.92
CA THR A 130 -26.88 -16.97 -12.38
C THR A 130 -26.43 -18.12 -11.44
N PRO A 131 -27.11 -19.29 -11.45
CA PRO A 131 -26.65 -20.47 -10.70
C PRO A 131 -25.24 -20.95 -11.08
N GLY A 132 -24.75 -20.61 -12.28
CA GLY A 132 -23.43 -20.98 -12.78
C GLY A 132 -22.28 -20.01 -12.41
N GLU A 133 -22.56 -18.95 -11.65
CA GLU A 133 -21.55 -17.92 -11.31
C GLU A 133 -20.31 -18.50 -10.59
N GLU A 134 -20.54 -19.36 -9.61
CA GLU A 134 -19.46 -19.97 -8.84
C GLU A 134 -18.59 -20.89 -9.70
N GLU A 135 -19.20 -21.69 -10.55
CA GLU A 135 -18.49 -22.57 -11.49
C GLU A 135 -17.65 -21.78 -12.49
N ALA A 136 -18.23 -20.74 -13.08
CA ALA A 136 -17.53 -19.85 -14.02
C ALA A 136 -16.34 -19.16 -13.34
N LEU A 137 -16.49 -18.71 -12.10
CA LEU A 137 -15.40 -18.08 -11.34
C LEU A 137 -14.23 -19.06 -11.12
N TRP A 138 -14.53 -20.31 -10.73
CA TRP A 138 -13.50 -21.33 -10.50
C TRP A 138 -12.80 -21.78 -11.79
N ASP A 139 -13.48 -21.75 -12.92
CA ASP A 139 -12.92 -22.11 -14.21
C ASP A 139 -12.09 -20.97 -14.84
N ILE A 140 -12.60 -19.74 -14.82
CA ILE A 140 -12.01 -18.62 -15.55
C ILE A 140 -10.92 -17.90 -14.73
N TYR A 141 -11.15 -17.63 -13.42
CA TYR A 141 -10.22 -16.83 -12.62
C TYR A 141 -8.79 -17.39 -12.54
N PRO A 142 -8.55 -18.72 -12.43
CA PRO A 142 -7.20 -19.28 -12.44
C PRO A 142 -6.41 -19.07 -13.74
N ARG A 143 -7.09 -18.79 -14.85
CA ARG A 143 -6.46 -18.54 -16.16
C ARG A 143 -5.98 -17.10 -16.31
N ILE A 144 -6.49 -16.17 -15.46
CA ILE A 144 -6.12 -14.77 -15.50
C ILE A 144 -4.66 -14.61 -15.05
N PRO A 145 -3.79 -13.98 -15.87
CA PRO A 145 -2.42 -13.68 -15.48
C PRO A 145 -2.37 -12.83 -14.21
N LYS A 146 -1.41 -13.13 -13.34
CA LYS A 146 -1.18 -12.36 -12.12
C LYS A 146 -0.44 -11.07 -12.47
N ILE A 147 -1.16 -9.98 -12.57
CA ILE A 147 -0.63 -8.63 -12.80
C ILE A 147 -1.42 -7.63 -11.96
N SER A 148 -0.73 -6.71 -11.27
CA SER A 148 -1.41 -5.62 -10.57
C SER A 148 -1.93 -4.58 -11.56
N VAL A 149 -2.91 -3.79 -11.13
CA VAL A 149 -3.42 -2.66 -11.90
C VAL A 149 -2.34 -1.59 -12.11
N ASP A 150 -1.40 -1.47 -11.18
CA ASP A 150 -0.25 -0.58 -11.26
C ASP A 150 0.58 -0.88 -12.52
N TYR A 151 1.11 -2.10 -12.65
CA TYR A 151 1.92 -2.52 -13.80
C TYR A 151 1.10 -2.71 -15.09
N GLY A 152 -0.10 -3.23 -14.97
CA GLY A 152 -0.93 -3.58 -16.13
C GLY A 152 -1.55 -2.39 -16.82
N ILE A 153 -1.91 -1.36 -16.04
CA ILE A 153 -2.69 -0.21 -16.52
C ILE A 153 -2.02 1.10 -16.17
N MET A 154 -1.74 1.39 -14.88
CA MET A 154 -1.36 2.74 -14.44
C MET A 154 -0.04 3.24 -15.04
N GLU A 155 0.96 2.38 -15.16
CA GLU A 155 2.24 2.70 -15.82
C GLU A 155 2.11 2.91 -17.34
N ARG A 156 1.05 2.40 -17.95
CA ARG A 156 0.88 2.34 -19.42
C ARG A 156 -0.24 3.22 -19.94
N ALA A 157 -1.06 3.74 -19.04
CA ALA A 157 -2.20 4.58 -19.39
C ALA A 157 -1.73 5.98 -19.80
N ASP A 158 -2.35 6.51 -20.85
CA ASP A 158 -2.03 7.81 -21.45
C ASP A 158 -2.79 8.98 -20.83
N HIS A 159 -3.80 8.71 -19.99
CA HIS A 159 -4.60 9.75 -19.35
C HIS A 159 -4.78 9.48 -17.86
N VAL A 160 -3.75 9.78 -17.09
CA VAL A 160 -3.72 9.63 -15.63
C VAL A 160 -3.56 11.00 -14.97
N LEU A 161 -4.37 11.27 -13.96
CA LEU A 161 -4.31 12.47 -13.13
C LEU A 161 -3.96 12.09 -11.69
N MET A 162 -3.33 12.99 -10.98
CA MET A 162 -2.98 12.84 -9.57
C MET A 162 -3.52 14.01 -8.74
N LEU A 163 -4.19 13.70 -7.63
CA LEU A 163 -4.40 14.68 -6.57
C LEU A 163 -3.35 14.49 -5.47
N THR A 164 -2.86 15.59 -4.91
CA THR A 164 -1.97 15.54 -3.76
C THR A 164 -2.79 15.34 -2.50
N GLY A 165 -2.48 14.29 -1.74
CA GLY A 165 -3.06 14.03 -0.43
C GLY A 165 -2.13 14.49 0.68
N ASP A 166 -2.65 15.29 1.62
CA ASP A 166 -1.97 15.69 2.86
C ASP A 166 -2.93 15.47 4.03
N PHE A 167 -3.07 14.21 4.41
CA PHE A 167 -4.01 13.77 5.44
C PHE A 167 -3.40 12.73 6.40
N GLY A 168 -2.07 12.70 6.50
CA GLY A 168 -1.37 11.79 7.40
C GLY A 168 -1.59 10.32 7.02
N TRP A 169 -1.31 9.99 5.74
CA TRP A 169 -1.43 8.64 5.21
C TRP A 169 -0.23 7.75 5.57
N SER A 170 -0.51 6.50 5.91
CA SER A 170 0.45 5.40 5.98
C SER A 170 -0.22 4.11 5.50
N ASP A 171 0.48 3.28 4.75
CA ASP A 171 -0.04 1.97 4.31
C ASP A 171 0.00 0.90 5.41
N VAL A 172 0.61 1.23 6.57
CA VAL A 172 0.83 0.29 7.69
C VAL A 172 1.46 -1.03 7.23
N GLY A 173 2.26 -0.95 6.17
CA GLY A 173 2.88 -2.12 5.53
C GLY A 173 4.07 -2.70 6.29
N GLY A 174 4.56 -2.03 7.31
CA GLY A 174 5.72 -2.44 8.10
C GLY A 174 5.71 -1.86 9.51
N TRP A 175 6.65 -2.30 10.33
CA TRP A 175 6.80 -1.85 11.72
C TRP A 175 7.27 -0.39 11.83
N ASP A 176 7.92 0.14 10.80
CA ASP A 176 8.27 1.55 10.63
C ASP A 176 7.04 2.47 10.51
N ALA A 177 5.91 1.93 10.09
CA ALA A 177 4.65 2.66 10.01
C ALA A 177 4.00 2.96 11.39
N PHE A 178 4.46 2.34 12.47
CA PHE A 178 3.95 2.59 13.82
C PHE A 178 4.13 4.05 14.26
N ASP A 179 5.11 4.76 13.70
CA ASP A 179 5.32 6.19 13.93
C ASP A 179 4.11 7.04 13.54
N ALA A 180 3.35 6.59 12.57
CA ALA A 180 2.12 7.26 12.15
C ALA A 180 0.92 6.98 13.08
N LEU A 181 1.00 5.91 13.89
CA LEU A 181 -0.14 5.37 14.65
C LEU A 181 -0.13 5.74 16.13
N LYS A 182 1.03 6.03 16.70
CA LYS A 182 1.21 6.22 18.14
C LYS A 182 2.11 7.40 18.46
N ASP A 183 1.79 8.08 19.56
CA ASP A 183 2.65 9.13 20.09
C ASP A 183 3.93 8.52 20.67
N ARG A 184 5.03 9.26 20.53
CA ARG A 184 6.33 8.92 21.10
C ARG A 184 6.45 9.50 22.51
N ASP A 185 7.10 8.75 23.41
CA ASP A 185 7.45 9.26 24.74
C ASP A 185 8.61 10.29 24.71
N GLU A 186 9.02 10.80 25.87
CA GLU A 186 10.10 11.79 26.01
C GLU A 186 11.45 11.28 25.45
N ASN A 187 11.65 9.97 25.43
CA ASN A 187 12.82 9.29 24.87
C ASN A 187 12.63 8.85 23.41
N GLN A 188 11.56 9.32 22.75
CA GLN A 188 11.19 8.95 21.40
C GLN A 188 10.81 7.47 21.22
N ASN A 189 10.42 6.77 22.29
CA ASN A 189 9.97 5.40 22.19
C ASN A 189 8.46 5.33 21.90
N ILE A 190 8.06 4.27 21.24
CA ILE A 190 6.66 3.86 21.06
C ILE A 190 6.46 2.55 21.81
N THR A 191 5.49 2.51 22.70
CA THR A 191 5.21 1.33 23.51
C THR A 191 3.75 0.92 23.40
N VAL A 192 3.52 -0.38 23.17
CA VAL A 192 2.17 -0.96 23.11
C VAL A 192 2.14 -2.27 23.89
N GLY A 193 1.13 -2.44 24.73
CA GLY A 193 0.97 -3.62 25.58
C GLY A 193 1.85 -3.58 26.82
N LYS A 194 2.34 -4.73 27.27
CA LYS A 194 3.17 -4.84 28.49
C LYS A 194 4.64 -4.61 28.15
N THR A 195 5.13 -3.39 28.39
CA THR A 195 6.50 -3.00 28.05
C THR A 195 7.17 -2.29 29.22
N LEU A 196 8.47 -2.53 29.40
CA LEU A 196 9.34 -1.84 30.34
C LEU A 196 10.67 -1.52 29.66
N LEU A 197 10.89 -0.24 29.36
CA LEU A 197 12.11 0.24 28.73
C LEU A 197 12.87 1.12 29.73
N LEU A 198 14.11 0.75 30.05
CA LEU A 198 15.02 1.52 30.90
C LEU A 198 16.18 2.02 30.05
N ASP A 199 16.55 3.30 30.20
CA ASP A 199 17.69 3.91 29.50
C ASP A 199 17.70 3.63 27.98
N SER A 200 16.50 3.55 27.39
CA SER A 200 16.29 3.17 25.99
C SER A 200 15.73 4.34 25.19
N ARG A 201 16.12 4.48 23.92
CA ARG A 201 15.73 5.60 23.06
C ARG A 201 15.35 5.14 21.66
N ASN A 202 14.39 5.87 21.08
CA ASN A 202 13.95 5.67 19.68
C ASN A 202 13.63 4.20 19.39
N CYS A 203 12.96 3.52 20.32
CA CYS A 203 12.59 2.11 20.18
C CYS A 203 11.09 1.96 20.02
N THR A 204 10.67 1.03 19.18
CA THR A 204 9.28 0.59 19.07
C THR A 204 9.14 -0.77 19.74
N ALA A 205 8.41 -0.85 20.85
CA ALA A 205 8.14 -2.07 21.58
C ALA A 205 6.65 -2.40 21.55
N TYR A 206 6.28 -3.51 20.90
CA TYR A 206 4.91 -3.99 20.77
C TYR A 206 4.74 -5.36 21.38
N SER A 207 3.91 -5.49 22.40
CA SER A 207 3.61 -6.76 23.05
C SER A 207 2.12 -7.08 22.98
N VAL A 208 1.79 -8.27 22.55
CA VAL A 208 0.41 -8.78 22.54
C VAL A 208 0.01 -9.29 23.94
N ASP A 209 0.82 -10.15 24.55
CA ASP A 209 0.44 -10.86 25.79
C ASP A 209 1.58 -11.01 26.81
N LYS A 210 2.85 -10.98 26.43
CA LYS A 210 4.01 -11.17 27.32
C LYS A 210 4.68 -9.83 27.65
N LEU A 211 5.48 -9.78 28.72
CA LEU A 211 6.26 -8.60 29.05
C LEU A 211 7.47 -8.49 28.14
N ILE A 212 7.64 -7.34 27.48
CA ILE A 212 8.90 -6.93 26.87
C ILE A 212 9.63 -6.05 27.89
N ALA A 213 10.83 -6.45 28.29
CA ALA A 213 11.73 -5.64 29.12
C ALA A 213 13.04 -5.43 28.37
N ALA A 214 13.48 -4.17 28.22
CA ALA A 214 14.74 -3.82 27.57
C ALA A 214 15.47 -2.72 28.34
N VAL A 215 16.80 -2.75 28.31
CA VAL A 215 17.68 -1.84 29.03
C VAL A 215 18.80 -1.36 28.12
N GLY A 216 19.00 -0.03 28.04
CA GLY A 216 20.14 0.57 27.36
C GLY A 216 20.17 0.34 25.84
N VAL A 217 19.01 0.16 25.20
CA VAL A 217 18.91 -0.10 23.77
C VAL A 217 18.44 1.14 23.01
N THR A 218 18.87 1.25 21.74
CA THR A 218 18.49 2.36 20.85
C THR A 218 18.15 1.87 19.46
N ASP A 219 17.22 2.58 18.77
CA ASP A 219 16.87 2.38 17.38
C ASP A 219 16.38 0.97 17.04
N LEU A 220 15.70 0.31 17.98
CA LEU A 220 15.20 -1.07 17.81
C LEU A 220 13.69 -1.11 17.64
N ILE A 221 13.26 -2.09 16.87
CA ILE A 221 11.91 -2.63 16.85
C ILE A 221 11.93 -3.96 17.61
N ILE A 222 11.08 -4.08 18.63
CA ILE A 222 10.91 -5.27 19.46
C ILE A 222 9.43 -5.64 19.47
N VAL A 223 9.10 -6.78 18.89
CA VAL A 223 7.71 -7.25 18.79
C VAL A 223 7.58 -8.62 19.40
N GLN A 224 6.60 -8.80 20.26
CA GLN A 224 6.21 -10.09 20.79
C GLN A 224 4.76 -10.39 20.40
N ALA A 225 4.54 -11.52 19.70
CA ALA A 225 3.23 -12.00 19.33
C ALA A 225 3.20 -13.53 19.44
N GLY A 226 2.29 -14.08 20.23
CA GLY A 226 2.21 -15.51 20.49
C GLY A 226 3.55 -16.06 21.05
N GLU A 227 4.12 -17.03 20.35
CA GLU A 227 5.41 -17.64 20.72
C GLU A 227 6.61 -17.00 20.03
N ALA A 228 6.37 -16.03 19.13
CA ALA A 228 7.42 -15.36 18.36
C ALA A 228 7.87 -14.05 19.02
N VAL A 229 9.17 -13.77 18.92
CA VAL A 229 9.77 -12.49 19.26
C VAL A 229 10.61 -12.03 18.09
N LEU A 230 10.31 -10.84 17.56
CA LEU A 230 11.10 -10.16 16.55
C LEU A 230 11.93 -9.06 17.21
N VAL A 231 13.23 -9.00 16.89
CA VAL A 231 14.11 -7.88 17.24
C VAL A 231 14.92 -7.50 16.03
N CYS A 232 14.83 -6.25 15.59
CA CYS A 232 15.65 -5.73 14.50
C CYS A 232 15.91 -4.21 14.68
N PRO A 233 16.98 -3.67 14.07
CA PRO A 233 17.13 -2.22 13.92
C PRO A 233 15.97 -1.63 13.11
N GLN A 234 15.56 -0.40 13.41
CA GLN A 234 14.51 0.29 12.64
C GLN A 234 14.89 0.41 11.15
N SER A 235 16.18 0.62 10.85
CA SER A 235 16.71 0.67 9.48
C SER A 235 16.52 -0.63 8.69
N GLU A 236 16.33 -1.76 9.38
CA GLU A 236 16.18 -3.09 8.77
C GLU A 236 14.71 -3.57 8.75
N ALA A 237 13.76 -2.72 9.12
CA ALA A 237 12.34 -3.08 9.23
C ALA A 237 11.76 -3.73 7.97
N GLN A 238 12.19 -3.26 6.79
CA GLN A 238 11.74 -3.78 5.49
C GLN A 238 12.22 -5.22 5.21
N ARG A 239 13.28 -5.67 5.90
CA ARG A 239 13.83 -7.02 5.74
C ARG A 239 13.11 -8.08 6.58
N VAL A 240 12.15 -7.69 7.41
CA VAL A 240 11.33 -8.66 8.17
C VAL A 240 10.61 -9.65 7.24
N LYS A 241 10.27 -9.24 6.03
CA LYS A 241 9.70 -10.12 5.00
C LYS A 241 10.60 -11.32 4.65
N GLU A 242 11.94 -11.15 4.69
CA GLU A 242 12.89 -12.24 4.42
C GLU A 242 12.80 -13.34 5.49
N ILE A 243 12.51 -12.94 6.75
CA ILE A 243 12.27 -13.88 7.86
C ILE A 243 10.98 -14.67 7.60
N VAL A 244 9.91 -13.99 7.20
CA VAL A 244 8.61 -14.61 6.87
C VAL A 244 8.77 -15.63 5.74
N GLU A 245 9.46 -15.26 4.66
CA GLU A 245 9.77 -16.16 3.54
C GLU A 245 10.59 -17.37 4.00
N THR A 246 11.64 -17.13 4.80
CA THR A 246 12.50 -18.19 5.34
C THR A 246 11.74 -19.18 6.23
N LEU A 247 10.81 -18.68 7.07
CA LEU A 247 9.98 -19.54 7.92
C LEU A 247 9.00 -20.37 7.07
N SER A 248 8.41 -19.75 6.06
CA SER A 248 7.52 -20.42 5.11
C SER A 248 8.24 -21.55 4.36
N ASP A 249 9.45 -21.30 3.87
CA ASP A 249 10.26 -22.29 3.16
C ASP A 249 10.68 -23.48 4.07
N LYS A 250 10.84 -23.22 5.37
CA LYS A 250 11.12 -24.24 6.37
C LYS A 250 9.88 -24.98 6.88
N GLY A 251 8.67 -24.54 6.48
CA GLY A 251 7.41 -25.11 6.95
C GLY A 251 7.03 -24.72 8.38
N GLU A 252 7.69 -23.70 8.96
CA GLU A 252 7.46 -23.20 10.33
C GLU A 252 6.27 -22.24 10.39
N ASN A 253 5.12 -22.64 9.83
CA ASN A 253 3.93 -21.81 9.66
C ASN A 253 3.25 -21.40 10.99
N SER A 254 3.66 -21.98 12.12
CA SER A 254 3.14 -21.64 13.46
C SER A 254 3.58 -20.25 13.94
N TYR A 255 4.60 -19.68 13.30
CA TYR A 255 5.16 -18.34 13.62
C TYR A 255 4.79 -17.26 12.60
N LEU A 256 3.95 -17.59 11.61
CA LEU A 256 3.51 -16.69 10.53
C LEU A 256 2.12 -16.10 10.77
#